data_269934be16aa69853304bb3e88544280
#
_entry.id   269934be16aa69853304bb3e88544280
#
_cell.length_a   1.000
_cell.length_b   1.000
_cell.length_c   1.000
_cell.angle_alpha   90.00
_cell.angle_beta   90.00
_cell.angle_gamma   90.00
#
_symmetry.space_group_name_H-M   'P 1'
#
loop_
_entity.id
_entity.type
_entity.pdbx_description
1 polymer ?
#
loop_
_entity_poly.entity_id
_entity_poly.type
_entity_poly.pdbx_seq_one_letter_code
_entity_poly.pdbx_strand_id
1 'polypeptide(L)'
;MKKVILSIVGMLAISACYRDGGPEYNAEYFKSEVVGTWKESGYVIYDGRDKNTILKYGPLVGCQTNNGYHFANDDTYNEHQYEIDRDGNCSDKGEFLGTYQYDAAAKKISMTRNNGAKSELNLISVTYGEIRVLTTKNIDHNRDGKPDLYIAVYKRGI
;
A
#
# COMPACT_ATOMS: atom_id res chain seq x y z
N MET A 1 41.60 -61.47 9.31
CA MET A 1 40.22 -60.87 9.48
C MET A 1 40.40 -59.49 10.08
N LYS A 2 40.38 -58.45 9.26
CA LYS A 2 40.48 -57.03 9.70
C LYS A 2 39.11 -56.40 9.63
N LYS A 3 38.59 -55.99 10.79
CA LYS A 3 37.34 -55.27 10.91
C LYS A 3 37.57 -53.79 10.60
N VAL A 4 36.93 -53.25 9.56
CA VAL A 4 36.91 -51.84 9.25
C VAL A 4 35.71 -51.24 9.97
N ILE A 5 35.96 -50.30 10.89
CA ILE A 5 34.94 -49.51 11.58
C ILE A 5 34.74 -48.25 10.74
N LEU A 6 33.56 -48.14 10.17
CA LEU A 6 33.15 -46.98 9.40
C LEU A 6 32.53 -45.95 10.38
N SER A 7 33.26 -44.88 10.67
CA SER A 7 32.75 -43.76 11.47
C SER A 7 31.94 -42.84 10.58
N ILE A 8 30.64 -42.81 10.80
CA ILE A 8 29.72 -41.83 10.18
C ILE A 8 29.79 -40.54 11.02
N VAL A 9 30.47 -39.54 10.49
CA VAL A 9 30.45 -38.18 11.03
C VAL A 9 29.15 -37.52 10.54
N GLY A 10 28.19 -37.40 11.45
CA GLY A 10 26.96 -36.65 11.22
C GLY A 10 27.26 -35.17 11.13
N MET A 11 27.13 -34.57 9.94
CA MET A 11 27.07 -33.14 9.77
C MET A 11 25.71 -32.63 10.28
N LEU A 12 25.71 -32.05 11.47
CA LEU A 12 24.59 -31.20 11.93
C LEU A 12 24.62 -29.90 11.12
N ALA A 13 23.79 -29.82 10.10
CA ALA A 13 23.46 -28.57 9.44
C ALA A 13 22.65 -27.73 10.40
N ILE A 14 23.30 -26.75 11.04
CA ILE A 14 22.60 -25.68 11.79
C ILE A 14 22.04 -24.74 10.73
N SER A 15 20.78 -24.96 10.33
CA SER A 15 20.02 -23.96 9.61
C SER A 15 19.70 -22.83 10.59
N ALA A 16 20.59 -21.83 10.67
CA ALA A 16 20.28 -20.56 11.29
C ALA A 16 19.18 -19.90 10.45
N CYS A 17 17.93 -20.05 10.86
CA CYS A 17 16.87 -19.17 10.43
C CYS A 17 17.25 -17.75 10.87
N TYR A 18 17.75 -16.97 9.95
CA TYR A 18 17.88 -15.52 10.13
C TYR A 18 16.45 -14.99 10.23
N ARG A 19 15.97 -14.81 11.44
CA ARG A 19 14.76 -14.07 11.71
C ARG A 19 15.11 -12.60 11.54
N ASP A 20 14.75 -12.02 10.41
CA ASP A 20 14.71 -10.58 10.27
C ASP A 20 13.81 -10.04 11.40
N GLY A 21 14.43 -9.36 12.37
CA GLY A 21 13.77 -8.77 13.53
C GLY A 21 13.01 -7.49 13.17
N GLY A 22 12.18 -7.53 12.13
CA GLY A 22 11.13 -6.55 11.95
C GLY A 22 10.10 -6.71 13.08
N PRO A 23 9.37 -5.64 13.46
CA PRO A 23 8.33 -5.74 14.48
C PRO A 23 7.39 -6.89 14.11
N GLU A 24 7.23 -7.85 15.03
CA GLU A 24 6.36 -9.01 14.79
C GLU A 24 4.96 -8.49 14.42
N TYR A 25 4.56 -8.77 13.18
CA TYR A 25 3.19 -8.54 12.75
C TYR A 25 2.30 -9.50 13.53
N ASN A 26 1.64 -8.98 14.55
CA ASN A 26 0.67 -9.75 15.30
C ASN A 26 -0.64 -9.80 14.49
N ALA A 27 -0.77 -10.81 13.64
CA ALA A 27 -1.95 -11.02 12.78
C ALA A 27 -3.26 -11.16 13.59
N GLU A 28 -3.18 -11.52 14.86
CA GLU A 28 -4.35 -11.57 15.75
C GLU A 28 -4.83 -10.19 16.18
N TYR A 29 -3.95 -9.18 16.16
CA TYR A 29 -4.32 -7.82 16.54
C TYR A 29 -5.06 -7.07 15.43
N PHE A 30 -4.75 -7.36 14.16
CA PHE A 30 -5.36 -6.68 13.03
C PHE A 30 -6.40 -7.56 12.35
N LYS A 31 -7.63 -7.05 12.25
CA LYS A 31 -8.76 -7.72 11.57
C LYS A 31 -8.46 -8.03 10.10
N SER A 32 -7.64 -7.21 9.47
CA SER A 32 -7.21 -7.39 8.09
C SER A 32 -5.87 -6.69 7.82
N GLU A 33 -5.23 -7.04 6.70
CA GLU A 33 -3.95 -6.46 6.26
C GLU A 33 -4.01 -4.96 5.96
N VAL A 34 -5.22 -4.40 5.72
CA VAL A 34 -5.41 -2.96 5.47
C VAL A 34 -5.55 -2.13 6.74
N VAL A 35 -5.81 -2.75 7.91
CA VAL A 35 -5.92 -2.03 9.18
C VAL A 35 -4.62 -1.34 9.53
N GLY A 36 -4.68 -0.07 9.91
CA GLY A 36 -3.55 0.76 10.29
C GLY A 36 -3.54 2.13 9.62
N THR A 37 -2.47 2.88 9.83
CA THR A 37 -2.27 4.20 9.23
C THR A 37 -1.45 4.09 7.95
N TRP A 38 -1.91 4.75 6.90
CA TRP A 38 -1.32 4.74 5.57
C TRP A 38 -1.10 6.16 5.09
N LYS A 39 0.16 6.52 4.82
CA LYS A 39 0.55 7.85 4.30
C LYS A 39 0.89 7.75 2.84
N GLU A 40 0.34 8.63 2.02
CA GLU A 40 0.69 8.72 0.61
C GLU A 40 2.16 9.14 0.47
N SER A 41 2.97 8.32 -0.19
CA SER A 41 4.44 8.48 -0.22
C SER A 41 5.00 8.72 -1.62
N GLY A 42 4.25 8.33 -2.65
CA GLY A 42 4.72 8.44 -4.02
C GLY A 42 3.73 7.91 -5.04
N TYR A 43 4.21 7.79 -6.26
CA TYR A 43 3.42 7.29 -7.38
C TYR A 43 4.27 6.51 -8.38
N VAL A 44 3.58 5.65 -9.15
CA VAL A 44 4.13 4.97 -10.33
C VAL A 44 3.14 5.12 -11.47
N ILE A 45 3.61 5.48 -12.66
CA ILE A 45 2.81 5.56 -13.88
C ILE A 45 3.28 4.45 -14.82
N TYR A 46 2.37 3.56 -15.19
CA TYR A 46 2.60 2.53 -16.19
C TYR A 46 1.95 2.91 -17.51
N ASP A 47 2.59 2.52 -18.61
CA ASP A 47 2.01 2.63 -19.95
C ASP A 47 0.65 1.92 -20.01
N GLY A 48 -0.37 2.63 -20.50
CA GLY A 48 -1.72 2.11 -20.61
C GLY A 48 -1.90 0.98 -21.61
N ARG A 49 -0.96 0.79 -22.54
CA ARG A 49 -0.99 -0.26 -23.56
C ARG A 49 -0.48 -1.60 -23.05
N ASP A 50 0.73 -1.62 -22.47
CA ASP A 50 1.35 -2.86 -22.04
C ASP A 50 1.24 -3.12 -20.52
N LYS A 51 0.93 -2.10 -19.75
CA LYS A 51 0.72 -2.15 -18.27
C LYS A 51 1.93 -2.64 -17.46
N ASN A 52 3.07 -2.84 -18.10
CA ASN A 52 4.31 -3.32 -17.49
C ASN A 52 5.44 -2.28 -17.61
N THR A 53 5.42 -1.45 -18.66
CA THR A 53 6.42 -0.40 -18.85
C THR A 53 6.17 0.76 -17.90
N ILE A 54 7.14 1.05 -17.04
CA ILE A 54 7.10 2.22 -16.15
C ILE A 54 7.51 3.45 -16.96
N LEU A 55 6.60 4.40 -17.10
CA LEU A 55 6.83 5.69 -17.75
C LEU A 55 7.41 6.71 -16.78
N LYS A 56 6.95 6.70 -15.54
CA LYS A 56 7.39 7.63 -14.50
C LYS A 56 7.14 7.04 -13.10
N TYR A 57 7.98 7.41 -12.16
CA TYR A 57 7.76 7.17 -10.73
C TYR A 57 8.45 8.27 -9.93
N GLY A 58 8.03 8.45 -8.71
CA GLY A 58 8.69 9.41 -7.81
C GLY A 58 8.00 9.51 -6.45
N PRO A 59 8.68 10.14 -5.50
CA PRO A 59 8.07 10.48 -4.23
C PRO A 59 7.05 11.60 -4.43
N LEU A 60 6.08 11.69 -3.54
CA LEU A 60 5.32 12.92 -3.34
C LEU A 60 6.19 13.94 -2.60
N VAL A 61 5.89 15.20 -2.82
CA VAL A 61 6.57 16.33 -2.18
C VAL A 61 5.56 17.32 -1.59
N GLY A 62 6.00 18.10 -0.61
CA GLY A 62 5.17 19.11 0.01
C GLY A 62 4.03 18.52 0.84
N CYS A 63 2.92 19.24 0.95
CA CYS A 63 1.82 18.87 1.85
C CYS A 63 1.05 17.62 1.43
N GLN A 64 1.14 17.19 0.17
CA GLN A 64 0.51 15.94 -0.27
C GLN A 64 1.04 14.71 0.45
N THR A 65 2.26 14.77 1.02
CA THR A 65 2.81 13.69 1.86
C THR A 65 2.03 13.50 3.17
N ASN A 66 1.17 14.44 3.53
CA ASN A 66 0.30 14.34 4.69
C ASN A 66 -1.05 13.68 4.38
N ASN A 67 -1.38 13.47 3.09
CA ASN A 67 -2.55 12.69 2.69
C ASN A 67 -2.44 11.26 3.23
N GLY A 68 -3.57 10.72 3.65
CA GLY A 68 -3.55 9.35 4.11
C GLY A 68 -4.88 8.88 4.65
N TYR A 69 -4.85 7.61 5.06
CA TYR A 69 -5.97 6.90 5.65
C TYR A 69 -5.55 6.28 6.96
N HIS A 70 -6.48 6.21 7.88
CA HIS A 70 -6.40 5.35 9.05
C HIS A 70 -7.61 4.40 9.02
N PHE A 71 -7.37 3.11 8.86
CA PHE A 71 -8.41 2.06 8.90
C PHE A 71 -8.34 1.37 10.26
N ALA A 72 -9.42 1.43 11.03
CA ALA A 72 -9.48 0.84 12.36
C ALA A 72 -10.10 -0.57 12.35
N ASN A 73 -9.88 -1.33 13.43
CA ASN A 73 -10.41 -2.70 13.56
C ASN A 73 -11.94 -2.78 13.68
N ASP A 74 -12.61 -1.67 14.00
CA ASP A 74 -14.06 -1.55 14.15
C ASP A 74 -14.78 -1.14 12.86
N ASP A 75 -14.11 -1.26 11.72
CA ASP A 75 -14.62 -0.87 10.39
C ASP A 75 -14.83 0.65 10.21
N THR A 76 -14.29 1.47 11.12
CA THR A 76 -14.25 2.92 10.93
C THR A 76 -12.97 3.33 10.20
N TYR A 77 -13.02 4.46 9.50
CA TYR A 77 -11.85 5.08 8.89
C TYR A 77 -11.82 6.58 9.08
N ASN A 78 -10.60 7.12 9.01
CA ASN A 78 -10.32 8.53 8.91
C ASN A 78 -9.46 8.76 7.65
N GLU A 79 -9.82 9.75 6.86
CA GLU A 79 -9.07 10.22 5.69
C GLU A 79 -8.68 11.67 5.90
N HIS A 80 -7.38 12.00 5.77
CA HIS A 80 -6.91 13.38 5.79
C HIS A 80 -6.45 13.78 4.39
N GLN A 81 -6.93 14.93 3.90
CA GLN A 81 -6.67 15.42 2.55
C GLN A 81 -6.03 16.80 2.56
N TYR A 82 -4.95 16.93 1.79
CA TYR A 82 -4.31 18.19 1.43
C TYR A 82 -4.30 18.34 -0.09
N GLU A 83 -4.52 19.54 -0.57
CA GLU A 83 -4.41 19.86 -1.98
C GLU A 83 -3.37 20.97 -2.19
N ILE A 84 -2.70 20.92 -3.33
CA ILE A 84 -1.85 22.02 -3.82
C ILE A 84 -2.67 22.80 -4.82
N ASP A 85 -2.85 24.10 -4.56
CA ASP A 85 -3.52 25.01 -5.49
C ASP A 85 -2.64 25.35 -6.70
N ARG A 86 -3.17 26.17 -7.63
CA ARG A 86 -2.45 26.57 -8.84
C ARG A 86 -1.21 27.40 -8.57
N ASP A 87 -1.16 28.06 -7.43
CA ASP A 87 -0.06 28.93 -7.00
C ASP A 87 0.98 28.18 -6.17
N GLY A 88 0.76 26.87 -5.95
CA GLY A 88 1.66 26.00 -5.20
C GLY A 88 1.45 26.02 -3.68
N ASN A 89 0.40 26.70 -3.18
CA ASN A 89 0.10 26.75 -1.76
C ASN A 89 -0.62 25.47 -1.31
N CYS A 90 -0.31 25.02 -0.11
CA CYS A 90 -0.97 23.88 0.52
C CYS A 90 -2.30 24.32 1.16
N SER A 91 -3.37 23.62 0.83
CA SER A 91 -4.69 23.78 1.45
C SER A 91 -5.07 22.50 2.17
N ASP A 92 -5.28 22.58 3.48
CA ASP A 92 -5.84 21.50 4.27
C ASP A 92 -7.35 21.42 4.01
N LYS A 93 -7.81 20.26 3.52
CA LYS A 93 -9.25 19.99 3.27
C LYS A 93 -9.92 19.34 4.46
N GLY A 94 -9.15 19.05 5.51
CA GLY A 94 -9.61 18.48 6.76
C GLY A 94 -9.69 16.96 6.77
N GLU A 95 -10.35 16.49 7.83
CA GLU A 95 -10.55 15.06 8.06
C GLU A 95 -11.95 14.63 7.65
N PHE A 96 -12.03 13.46 7.01
CA PHE A 96 -13.28 12.83 6.60
C PHE A 96 -13.41 11.50 7.33
N LEU A 97 -14.41 11.38 8.17
CA LEU A 97 -14.71 10.19 8.97
C LEU A 97 -15.82 9.38 8.33
N GLY A 98 -15.77 8.06 8.54
CA GLY A 98 -16.79 7.14 8.04
C GLY A 98 -16.55 5.70 8.38
N THR A 99 -17.20 4.82 7.62
CA THR A 99 -17.02 3.36 7.71
C THR A 99 -16.43 2.80 6.41
N TYR A 100 -15.73 1.67 6.51
CA TYR A 100 -15.18 0.99 5.36
C TYR A 100 -15.48 -0.50 5.37
N GLN A 101 -15.39 -1.12 4.19
CA GLN A 101 -15.41 -2.55 3.98
C GLN A 101 -14.24 -2.94 3.07
N TYR A 102 -13.46 -3.93 3.49
CA TYR A 102 -12.37 -4.47 2.69
C TYR A 102 -12.76 -5.82 2.10
N ASP A 103 -12.73 -5.92 0.78
CA ASP A 103 -12.89 -7.14 0.01
C ASP A 103 -11.52 -7.57 -0.53
N ALA A 104 -10.90 -8.55 0.11
CA ALA A 104 -9.59 -9.06 -0.27
C ALA A 104 -9.62 -9.77 -1.62
N ALA A 105 -10.72 -10.45 -1.96
CA ALA A 105 -10.87 -11.17 -3.24
C ALA A 105 -11.01 -10.20 -4.41
N ALA A 106 -11.82 -9.15 -4.24
CA ALA A 106 -11.97 -8.09 -5.23
C ALA A 106 -10.82 -7.07 -5.20
N LYS A 107 -9.92 -7.13 -4.21
CA LYS A 107 -8.86 -6.15 -3.96
C LYS A 107 -9.43 -4.72 -3.91
N LYS A 108 -10.43 -4.52 -3.07
CA LYS A 108 -11.16 -3.27 -3.02
C LYS A 108 -11.46 -2.85 -1.58
N ILE A 109 -11.32 -1.54 -1.31
CA ILE A 109 -11.85 -0.93 -0.10
C ILE A 109 -12.99 -0.01 -0.52
N SER A 110 -14.21 -0.28 -0.02
CA SER A 110 -15.38 0.58 -0.19
C SER A 110 -15.55 1.42 1.07
N MET A 111 -15.67 2.73 0.91
CA MET A 111 -15.76 3.70 2.01
C MET A 111 -17.07 4.48 1.92
N THR A 112 -17.69 4.76 3.07
CA THR A 112 -18.86 5.61 3.18
C THR A 112 -18.59 6.66 4.26
N ARG A 113 -18.52 7.94 3.86
CA ARG A 113 -18.34 9.06 4.78
C ARG A 113 -19.60 9.27 5.64
N ASN A 114 -19.46 9.90 6.78
CA ASN A 114 -20.59 10.20 7.69
C ASN A 114 -21.68 11.06 7.04
N ASN A 115 -21.37 11.80 5.99
CA ASN A 115 -22.34 12.57 5.19
C ASN A 115 -23.02 11.74 4.08
N GLY A 116 -22.75 10.42 4.02
CA GLY A 116 -23.31 9.50 3.02
C GLY A 116 -22.53 9.43 1.70
N ALA A 117 -21.51 10.24 1.49
CA ALA A 117 -20.69 10.15 0.27
C ALA A 117 -19.92 8.83 0.23
N LYS A 118 -19.89 8.20 -0.94
CA LYS A 118 -19.24 6.92 -1.17
C LYS A 118 -18.01 7.07 -2.05
N SER A 119 -16.97 6.32 -1.75
CA SER A 119 -15.77 6.23 -2.56
C SER A 119 -15.18 4.80 -2.51
N GLU A 120 -14.29 4.48 -3.44
CA GLU A 120 -13.67 3.17 -3.53
C GLU A 120 -12.18 3.31 -3.83
N LEU A 121 -11.36 2.48 -3.20
CA LEU A 121 -9.96 2.28 -3.54
C LEU A 121 -9.81 0.92 -4.23
N ASN A 122 -9.35 0.92 -5.48
CA ASN A 122 -9.00 -0.30 -6.21
C ASN A 122 -7.54 -0.62 -5.94
N LEU A 123 -7.29 -1.73 -5.25
CA LEU A 123 -5.95 -2.10 -4.80
C LEU A 123 -5.24 -2.93 -5.86
N ILE A 124 -4.02 -2.56 -6.20
CA ILE A 124 -3.11 -3.37 -7.01
C ILE A 124 -2.44 -4.42 -6.12
N SER A 125 -1.95 -3.97 -4.96
CA SER A 125 -1.32 -4.85 -3.97
C SER A 125 -1.46 -4.28 -2.56
N VAL A 126 -1.47 -5.19 -1.59
CA VAL A 126 -1.38 -4.89 -0.17
C VAL A 126 -0.26 -5.75 0.41
N THR A 127 0.62 -5.13 1.16
CA THR A 127 1.67 -5.79 1.94
C THR A 127 1.69 -5.19 3.35
N TYR A 128 2.45 -5.76 4.25
CA TYR A 128 2.59 -5.20 5.60
C TYR A 128 3.00 -3.72 5.60
N GLY A 129 3.88 -3.31 4.70
CA GLY A 129 4.45 -1.94 4.68
C GLY A 129 3.93 -1.02 3.59
N GLU A 130 3.15 -1.53 2.62
CA GLU A 130 2.77 -0.76 1.44
C GLU A 130 1.41 -1.17 0.88
N ILE A 131 0.60 -0.17 0.53
CA ILE A 131 -0.61 -0.33 -0.30
C ILE A 131 -0.39 0.42 -1.60
N ARG A 132 -0.72 -0.22 -2.72
CA ARG A 132 -0.77 0.39 -4.06
C ARG A 132 -2.20 0.49 -4.54
N VAL A 133 -2.61 1.70 -4.88
CA VAL A 133 -3.98 2.03 -5.28
C VAL A 133 -3.99 2.50 -6.73
N LEU A 134 -4.80 1.86 -7.57
CA LEU A 134 -5.07 2.34 -8.91
C LEU A 134 -5.97 3.58 -8.81
N THR A 135 -5.51 4.70 -9.31
CA THR A 135 -6.30 5.93 -9.35
C THR A 135 -7.01 6.08 -10.70
N THR A 136 -8.13 6.78 -10.70
CA THR A 136 -8.95 7.02 -11.90
C THR A 136 -8.47 8.22 -12.72
N LYS A 137 -7.22 8.66 -12.53
CA LYS A 137 -6.67 9.78 -13.32
C LYS A 137 -6.55 9.35 -14.78
N ASN A 138 -7.27 10.04 -15.65
CA ASN A 138 -7.23 9.83 -17.10
C ASN A 138 -6.08 10.68 -17.69
N ILE A 139 -4.84 10.25 -17.48
CA ILE A 139 -3.64 10.95 -17.94
C ILE A 139 -2.97 10.09 -19.01
N ASP A 140 -2.69 10.68 -20.15
CA ASP A 140 -1.84 10.14 -21.21
C ASP A 140 -0.49 10.84 -21.13
N HIS A 141 0.46 10.22 -20.41
CA HIS A 141 1.75 10.83 -20.09
C HIS A 141 2.73 10.77 -21.27
N ASN A 142 2.66 9.68 -22.05
CA ASN A 142 3.50 9.46 -23.23
C ASN A 142 2.88 10.00 -24.53
N ARG A 143 1.64 10.53 -24.48
CA ARG A 143 0.88 11.10 -25.60
C ARG A 143 0.62 10.13 -26.73
N ASP A 144 0.39 8.88 -26.41
CA ASP A 144 0.11 7.82 -27.38
C ASP A 144 -1.38 7.62 -27.69
N GLY A 145 -2.24 8.44 -27.10
CA GLY A 145 -3.70 8.43 -27.27
C GLY A 145 -4.41 7.44 -26.37
N LYS A 146 -3.71 6.81 -25.41
CA LYS A 146 -4.30 5.94 -24.40
C LYS A 146 -4.02 6.42 -22.98
N PRO A 147 -5.00 6.35 -22.08
CA PRO A 147 -4.78 6.67 -20.67
C PRO A 147 -3.80 5.71 -20.04
N ASP A 148 -2.86 6.27 -19.29
CA ASP A 148 -1.88 5.52 -18.51
C ASP A 148 -2.44 5.11 -17.15
N LEU A 149 -1.83 4.07 -16.54
CA LEU A 149 -2.20 3.60 -15.22
C LEU A 149 -1.43 4.40 -14.16
N TYR A 150 -2.12 5.28 -13.47
CA TYR A 150 -1.55 6.01 -12.34
C TYR A 150 -1.81 5.24 -11.05
N ILE A 151 -0.75 4.85 -10.37
CA ILE A 151 -0.78 4.09 -9.11
C ILE A 151 -0.24 4.96 -8.00
N ALA A 152 -1.06 5.27 -7.02
CA ALA A 152 -0.64 5.91 -5.78
C ALA A 152 -0.04 4.87 -4.83
N VAL A 153 1.04 5.23 -4.16
CA VAL A 153 1.78 4.37 -3.22
C VAL A 153 1.63 4.92 -1.82
N TYR A 154 1.08 4.12 -0.94
CA TYR A 154 0.93 4.44 0.47
C TYR A 154 1.87 3.56 1.29
N LYS A 155 2.57 4.17 2.23
CA LYS A 155 3.42 3.47 3.20
C LYS A 155 2.71 3.43 4.56
N ARG A 156 2.92 2.33 5.28
CA ARG A 156 2.41 2.22 6.64
C ARG A 156 3.10 3.28 7.52
N GLY A 157 2.28 4.11 8.19
CA GLY A 157 2.76 5.03 9.22
C GLY A 157 3.14 4.26 10.49
N ILE A 158 4.23 4.66 11.09
CA ILE A 158 4.67 4.20 12.41
C ILE A 158 4.01 5.08 13.47
#